data_babed9984e1cb7675875a7dab9f8b909
#
_entry.id   babed9984e1cb7675875a7dab9f8b909
#
_cell.length_a   1.000
_cell.length_b   1.000
_cell.length_c   1.000
_cell.angle_alpha   90.00
_cell.angle_beta   90.00
_cell.angle_gamma   90.00
#
_symmetry.space_group_name_H-M   'P 1'
#
loop_
_entity.id
_entity.type
_entity.pdbx_description
1 polymer ?
#
loop_
_entity_poly.entity_id
_entity_poly.type
_entity_poly.pdbx_seq_one_letter_code
_entity_poly.pdbx_strand_id
1 'polypeptide(L)'
;MLLGACALLSSCASLVGPRQVEIPLYKLQAGLERRFPLNDRMLELFDVHLSRPQLYLLPEQDRVALSINADIAPPFLRQSYTGSVDFSGRLYVDPGRAAVFMADPHVDRFALDGMDPSAQRQLAKVANVVMDKVIRDIPVYSFRMEDLRYAGVQFVPTRIRATRSGLLVSLEPLK
;
A
#
# COMPACT_ATOMS: atom_id res chain seq x y z
N MET A 1 -21.11 22.59 -60.88
CA MET A 1 -21.82 21.93 -59.77
C MET A 1 -21.12 20.62 -59.48
N LEU A 2 -20.33 20.58 -58.45
CA LEU A 2 -19.89 19.32 -57.80
C LEU A 2 -19.62 19.66 -56.33
N LEU A 3 -20.58 19.26 -55.49
CA LEU A 3 -20.50 19.40 -54.05
C LEU A 3 -19.49 18.38 -53.52
N GLY A 4 -18.56 18.86 -52.74
CA GLY A 4 -17.63 18.07 -51.95
C GLY A 4 -18.32 17.35 -50.81
N ALA A 5 -18.04 16.07 -50.69
CA ALA A 5 -18.33 15.25 -49.50
C ALA A 5 -17.08 15.24 -48.63
N CYS A 6 -16.97 16.14 -47.66
CA CYS A 6 -16.06 16.02 -46.53
C CYS A 6 -16.65 15.02 -45.55
N ALA A 7 -16.23 13.77 -45.65
CA ALA A 7 -16.60 12.71 -44.69
C ALA A 7 -15.79 12.85 -43.40
N LEU A 8 -16.52 12.93 -42.37
CA LEU A 8 -16.31 12.79 -40.94
C LEU A 8 -15.35 11.66 -40.57
N LEU A 9 -14.09 11.99 -40.28
CA LEU A 9 -13.15 11.15 -39.55
C LEU A 9 -13.08 11.63 -38.11
N SER A 10 -14.19 11.63 -37.43
CA SER A 10 -14.22 11.94 -36.02
C SER A 10 -14.36 10.66 -35.19
N SER A 11 -13.31 10.41 -34.42
CA SER A 11 -13.37 9.85 -33.09
C SER A 11 -13.60 8.36 -32.91
N CYS A 12 -12.56 7.57 -33.12
CA CYS A 12 -12.45 6.23 -32.50
C CYS A 12 -11.87 6.25 -31.07
N ALA A 13 -11.56 7.39 -30.52
CA ALA A 13 -11.00 7.50 -29.17
C ALA A 13 -12.02 7.33 -28.04
N SER A 14 -13.32 7.39 -28.36
CA SER A 14 -14.42 7.32 -27.37
C SER A 14 -14.87 5.91 -26.99
N LEU A 15 -14.30 4.87 -27.59
CA LEU A 15 -14.76 3.48 -27.40
C LEU A 15 -14.05 2.71 -26.29
N VAL A 16 -13.02 3.28 -25.69
CA VAL A 16 -12.30 2.61 -24.59
C VAL A 16 -12.80 3.15 -23.26
N GLY A 17 -13.76 2.43 -22.67
CA GLY A 17 -14.35 2.77 -21.38
C GLY A 17 -13.47 2.42 -20.17
N PRO A 18 -13.98 2.73 -18.95
CA PRO A 18 -13.33 2.36 -17.70
C PRO A 18 -13.05 0.85 -17.63
N ARG A 19 -11.98 0.48 -16.96
CA ARG A 19 -11.54 -0.92 -16.78
C ARG A 19 -11.29 -1.22 -15.32
N GLN A 20 -11.31 -2.50 -15.00
CA GLN A 20 -10.91 -3.00 -13.69
C GLN A 20 -9.79 -4.02 -13.89
N VAL A 21 -8.77 -3.90 -13.06
CA VAL A 21 -7.63 -4.82 -13.02
C VAL A 21 -7.49 -5.34 -11.60
N GLU A 22 -7.40 -6.65 -11.46
CA GLU A 22 -7.12 -7.27 -10.17
C GLU A 22 -5.61 -7.51 -10.03
N ILE A 23 -5.07 -7.05 -8.90
CA ILE A 23 -3.70 -7.34 -8.46
C ILE A 23 -3.80 -8.47 -7.46
N PRO A 24 -3.42 -9.70 -7.80
CA PRO A 24 -3.56 -10.84 -6.91
C PRO A 24 -2.69 -10.71 -5.66
N LEU A 25 -3.15 -11.25 -4.53
CA LEU A 25 -2.47 -11.19 -3.23
C LEU A 25 -1.00 -11.66 -3.32
N TYR A 26 -0.74 -12.75 -4.07
CA TYR A 26 0.64 -13.27 -4.19
C TYR A 26 1.62 -12.27 -4.83
N LYS A 27 1.14 -11.43 -5.78
CA LYS A 27 1.98 -10.38 -6.39
C LYS A 27 2.25 -9.24 -5.40
N LEU A 28 1.25 -8.89 -4.61
CA LEU A 28 1.38 -7.88 -3.55
C LEU A 28 2.37 -8.36 -2.49
N GLN A 29 2.21 -9.60 -2.03
CA GLN A 29 3.09 -10.24 -1.06
C GLN A 29 4.53 -10.29 -1.55
N ALA A 30 4.76 -10.77 -2.79
CA ALA A 30 6.09 -10.82 -3.39
C ALA A 30 6.71 -9.42 -3.58
N GLY A 31 5.88 -8.40 -3.87
CA GLY A 31 6.31 -7.00 -3.95
C GLY A 31 6.75 -6.46 -2.60
N LEU A 32 6.03 -6.82 -1.55
CA LEU A 32 6.33 -6.45 -0.18
C LEU A 32 7.62 -7.12 0.32
N GLU A 33 7.76 -8.44 0.15
CA GLU A 33 8.94 -9.21 0.56
C GLU A 33 10.24 -8.68 -0.03
N ARG A 34 10.22 -8.17 -1.27
CA ARG A 34 11.39 -7.55 -1.90
C ARG A 34 11.87 -6.27 -1.22
N ARG A 35 11.04 -5.63 -0.41
CA ARG A 35 11.38 -4.42 0.35
C ARG A 35 11.93 -4.73 1.74
N PHE A 36 11.79 -5.97 2.20
CA PHE A 36 12.28 -6.43 3.49
C PHE A 36 13.55 -7.28 3.34
N PRO A 37 14.43 -7.34 4.36
CA PRO A 37 14.27 -6.69 5.67
C PRO A 37 14.46 -5.18 5.62
N LEU A 38 13.73 -4.46 6.45
CA LEU A 38 13.94 -3.04 6.68
C LEU A 38 14.77 -2.87 7.95
N ASN A 39 15.89 -2.17 7.81
CA ASN A 39 16.72 -1.74 8.92
C ASN A 39 16.63 -0.22 8.97
N ASP A 40 15.94 0.30 9.95
CA ASP A 40 15.78 1.73 10.09
C ASP A 40 16.17 2.16 11.52
N ARG A 41 16.89 3.26 11.62
CA ARG A 41 17.09 3.98 12.87
C ARG A 41 15.99 4.99 13.01
N MET A 42 14.82 4.51 13.35
CA MET A 42 13.67 5.39 13.55
C MET A 42 13.99 6.38 14.67
N LEU A 43 14.07 7.66 14.27
CA LEU A 43 14.27 8.80 15.18
C LEU A 43 15.59 8.80 15.95
N GLU A 44 16.64 8.14 15.45
CA GLU A 44 17.94 8.00 16.14
C GLU A 44 17.86 7.40 17.57
N LEU A 45 16.67 6.96 17.97
CA LEU A 45 16.38 6.50 19.32
C LEU A 45 16.28 4.98 19.44
N PHE A 46 16.02 4.25 18.33
CA PHE A 46 15.84 2.80 18.38
C PHE A 46 16.46 2.15 17.16
N ASP A 47 17.24 1.11 17.35
CA ASP A 47 17.59 0.19 16.28
C ASP A 47 16.41 -0.76 16.07
N VAL A 48 15.75 -0.66 14.92
CA VAL A 48 14.60 -1.47 14.57
C VAL A 48 14.91 -2.29 13.33
N HIS A 49 14.79 -3.60 13.45
CA HIS A 49 14.88 -4.54 12.34
C HIS A 49 13.52 -5.17 12.09
N LEU A 50 12.96 -4.92 10.90
CA LEU A 50 11.67 -5.46 10.48
C LEU A 50 11.87 -6.54 9.43
N SER A 51 11.22 -7.68 9.62
CA SER A 51 11.35 -8.85 8.74
C SER A 51 10.04 -9.63 8.60
N ARG A 52 10.01 -10.54 7.62
CA ARG A 52 8.90 -11.47 7.36
C ARG A 52 7.53 -10.80 7.28
N PRO A 53 7.36 -9.82 6.39
CA PRO A 53 6.06 -9.17 6.23
C PRO A 53 5.02 -10.16 5.68
N GLN A 54 3.82 -10.16 6.25
CA GLN A 54 2.68 -10.94 5.76
C GLN A 54 1.49 -10.02 5.55
N LEU A 55 0.97 -10.02 4.34
CA LEU A 55 -0.16 -9.18 3.94
C LEU A 55 -1.47 -9.97 4.01
N TYR A 56 -2.48 -9.37 4.61
CA TYR A 56 -3.83 -9.88 4.70
C TYR A 56 -4.82 -8.90 4.09
N LEU A 57 -5.85 -9.44 3.44
CA LEU A 57 -6.92 -8.65 2.87
C LEU A 57 -8.14 -8.72 3.81
N LEU A 58 -8.73 -7.58 4.10
CA LEU A 58 -9.91 -7.43 4.95
C LEU A 58 -11.06 -6.80 4.12
N PRO A 59 -11.65 -7.55 3.18
CA PRO A 59 -12.61 -7.02 2.21
C PRO A 59 -13.87 -6.46 2.87
N GLU A 60 -14.32 -7.04 3.97
CA GLU A 60 -15.50 -6.59 4.72
C GLU A 60 -15.35 -5.16 5.29
N GLN A 61 -14.09 -4.73 5.50
CA GLN A 61 -13.75 -3.43 6.05
C GLN A 61 -13.13 -2.50 5.01
N ASP A 62 -12.94 -2.98 3.77
CA ASP A 62 -12.16 -2.34 2.72
C ASP A 62 -10.76 -1.89 3.20
N ARG A 63 -10.10 -2.78 3.95
CA ARG A 63 -8.78 -2.56 4.55
C ARG A 63 -7.81 -3.67 4.15
N VAL A 64 -6.55 -3.38 4.35
CA VAL A 64 -5.48 -4.38 4.35
C VAL A 64 -4.83 -4.40 5.73
N ALA A 65 -4.34 -5.55 6.13
CA ALA A 65 -3.55 -5.71 7.34
C ALA A 65 -2.17 -6.26 7.00
N LEU A 66 -1.19 -5.90 7.80
CA LEU A 66 0.19 -6.34 7.66
C LEU A 66 0.68 -6.82 9.02
N SER A 67 1.23 -8.03 9.05
CA SER A 67 1.94 -8.58 10.20
C SER A 67 3.43 -8.59 9.89
N ILE A 68 4.26 -8.07 10.78
CA ILE A 68 5.70 -7.94 10.60
C ILE A 68 6.41 -8.42 11.87
N ASN A 69 7.45 -9.23 11.72
CA ASN A 69 8.36 -9.51 12.81
C ASN A 69 9.23 -8.29 13.08
N ALA A 70 9.38 -7.93 14.34
CA ALA A 70 10.15 -6.78 14.78
C ALA A 70 11.20 -7.19 15.84
N ASP A 71 12.45 -6.79 15.60
CA ASP A 71 13.52 -6.83 16.61
C ASP A 71 13.84 -5.38 16.96
N ILE A 72 13.67 -5.02 18.23
CA ILE A 72 13.83 -3.63 18.71
C ILE A 72 14.89 -3.60 19.79
N ALA A 73 15.93 -2.80 19.58
CA ALA A 73 16.96 -2.55 20.56
C ALA A 73 16.92 -1.08 21.00
N PRO A 74 16.28 -0.78 22.15
CA PRO A 74 16.28 0.58 22.70
C PRO A 74 17.69 0.96 23.19
N PRO A 75 18.21 2.14 22.87
CA PRO A 75 19.60 2.54 23.19
C PRO A 75 19.87 2.66 24.69
N PHE A 76 18.82 2.80 25.49
CA PHE A 76 18.93 2.92 26.95
C PHE A 76 18.79 1.59 27.68
N LEU A 77 18.43 0.53 26.98
CA LEU A 77 18.26 -0.81 27.55
C LEU A 77 19.33 -1.71 26.93
N ARG A 78 19.99 -2.52 27.77
CA ARG A 78 20.96 -3.52 27.32
C ARG A 78 20.32 -4.77 26.72
N GLN A 79 19.02 -4.74 26.51
CA GLN A 79 18.21 -5.86 26.07
C GLN A 79 17.47 -5.49 24.80
N SER A 80 17.54 -6.36 23.81
CA SER A 80 16.69 -6.32 22.64
C SER A 80 15.41 -7.11 22.88
N TYR A 81 14.34 -6.69 22.23
CA TYR A 81 13.02 -7.34 22.26
C TYR A 81 12.66 -7.82 20.87
N THR A 82 12.24 -9.08 20.78
CA THR A 82 11.72 -9.67 19.54
C THR A 82 10.22 -9.82 19.66
N GLY A 83 9.52 -9.82 18.53
CA GLY A 83 8.09 -10.01 18.53
C GLY A 83 7.44 -9.72 17.21
N SER A 84 6.19 -9.26 17.24
CA SER A 84 5.43 -8.91 16.06
C SER A 84 4.65 -7.62 16.24
N VAL A 85 4.48 -6.93 15.11
CA VAL A 85 3.61 -5.76 14.99
C VAL A 85 2.61 -6.03 13.90
N ASP A 86 1.33 -5.97 14.24
CA ASP A 86 0.24 -6.07 13.29
C ASP A 86 -0.40 -4.69 13.16
N PHE A 87 -0.61 -4.25 11.93
CA PHE A 87 -1.31 -3.01 11.67
C PHE A 87 -2.19 -3.12 10.44
N SER A 88 -3.21 -2.29 10.38
CA SER A 88 -4.13 -2.24 9.25
C SER A 88 -4.38 -0.81 8.79
N GLY A 89 -4.83 -0.67 7.54
CA GLY A 89 -5.17 0.62 6.98
C GLY A 89 -6.06 0.47 5.77
N ARG A 90 -6.73 1.56 5.40
CA ARG A 90 -7.46 1.64 4.13
C ARG A 90 -6.48 1.98 3.02
N LEU A 91 -6.77 1.50 1.82
CA LEU A 91 -5.98 1.87 0.65
C LEU A 91 -6.68 2.99 -0.13
N TYR A 92 -5.89 3.89 -0.68
CA TYR A 92 -6.37 4.86 -1.65
C TYR A 92 -5.37 4.98 -2.80
N VAL A 93 -5.88 5.44 -3.93
CA VAL A 93 -5.08 5.71 -5.12
C VAL A 93 -4.77 7.19 -5.19
N ASP A 94 -3.52 7.51 -5.47
CA ASP A 94 -3.13 8.84 -5.94
C ASP A 94 -2.88 8.75 -7.45
N PRO A 95 -3.80 9.27 -8.28
CA PRO A 95 -3.66 9.22 -9.73
C PRO A 95 -2.45 9.99 -10.24
N GLY A 96 -2.09 11.11 -9.59
CA GLY A 96 -0.97 11.95 -9.98
C GLY A 96 0.38 11.28 -9.78
N ARG A 97 0.49 10.43 -8.76
CA ARG A 97 1.70 9.64 -8.43
C ARG A 97 1.65 8.23 -9.04
N ALA A 98 0.55 7.87 -9.72
CA ALA A 98 0.28 6.53 -10.22
C ALA A 98 0.60 5.45 -9.18
N ALA A 99 0.13 5.63 -7.95
CA ALA A 99 0.49 4.78 -6.83
C ALA A 99 -0.66 4.60 -5.84
N VAL A 100 -0.56 3.53 -5.06
CA VAL A 100 -1.47 3.18 -3.97
C VAL A 100 -0.78 3.49 -2.66
N PHE A 101 -1.47 4.17 -1.77
CA PHE A 101 -1.03 4.53 -0.44
C PHE A 101 -1.97 3.98 0.62
N MET A 102 -1.50 3.94 1.84
CA MET A 102 -2.31 3.58 3.00
C MET A 102 -2.80 4.85 3.71
N ALA A 103 -4.09 4.89 4.00
CA ALA A 103 -4.73 5.90 4.84
C ALA A 103 -5.17 5.27 6.16
N ASP A 104 -5.25 6.11 7.20
CA ASP A 104 -5.70 5.73 8.54
C ASP A 104 -5.00 4.45 9.05
N PRO A 105 -3.66 4.41 9.04
CA PRO A 105 -2.94 3.28 9.60
C PRO A 105 -3.19 3.18 11.09
N HIS A 106 -3.43 1.96 11.56
CA HIS A 106 -3.66 1.67 12.97
C HIS A 106 -2.87 0.43 13.39
N VAL A 107 -2.17 0.50 14.52
CA VAL A 107 -1.52 -0.65 15.13
C VAL A 107 -2.60 -1.46 15.85
N ASP A 108 -2.92 -2.62 15.30
CA ASP A 108 -3.93 -3.53 15.84
C ASP A 108 -3.37 -4.37 16.99
N ARG A 109 -2.09 -4.74 16.87
CA ARG A 109 -1.40 -5.55 17.86
C ARG A 109 0.09 -5.20 17.89
N PHE A 110 0.60 -5.10 19.09
CA PHE A 110 2.02 -4.92 19.36
C PHE A 110 2.42 -5.92 20.44
N ALA A 111 3.16 -6.94 20.08
CA ALA A 111 3.53 -8.02 20.99
C ALA A 111 5.05 -8.20 20.96
N LEU A 112 5.73 -7.83 22.03
CA LEU A 112 7.16 -8.03 22.21
C LEU A 112 7.40 -8.99 23.37
N ASP A 113 8.22 -9.99 23.13
CA ASP A 113 8.53 -11.04 24.10
C ASP A 113 9.36 -10.47 25.27
N GLY A 114 8.98 -10.85 26.48
CA GLY A 114 9.66 -10.43 27.70
C GLY A 114 9.44 -8.97 28.11
N MET A 115 8.59 -8.23 27.40
CA MET A 115 8.26 -6.87 27.76
C MET A 115 7.00 -6.81 28.65
N ASP A 116 7.05 -5.96 29.67
CA ASP A 116 5.91 -5.71 30.53
C ASP A 116 4.69 -5.22 29.75
N PRO A 117 3.46 -5.71 30.03
CA PRO A 117 2.25 -5.33 29.30
C PRO A 117 1.92 -3.82 29.36
N SER A 118 2.32 -3.12 30.41
CA SER A 118 2.11 -1.67 30.50
C SER A 118 3.05 -0.91 29.57
N ALA A 119 4.30 -1.34 29.47
CA ALA A 119 5.29 -0.80 28.55
C ALA A 119 4.89 -1.07 27.08
N GLN A 120 4.38 -2.28 26.78
CA GLN A 120 3.86 -2.61 25.44
C GLN A 120 2.73 -1.66 25.02
N ARG A 121 1.77 -1.39 25.92
CA ARG A 121 0.68 -0.45 25.62
C ARG A 121 1.17 0.98 25.37
N GLN A 122 2.19 1.43 26.09
CA GLN A 122 2.77 2.76 25.88
C GLN A 122 3.50 2.82 24.53
N LEU A 123 4.29 1.79 24.19
CA LEU A 123 4.96 1.71 22.88
C LEU A 123 3.96 1.63 21.73
N ALA A 124 2.89 0.87 21.87
CA ALA A 124 1.84 0.83 20.85
C ALA A 124 1.20 2.20 20.58
N LYS A 125 1.01 3.04 21.62
CA LYS A 125 0.53 4.41 21.44
C LYS A 125 1.53 5.27 20.66
N VAL A 126 2.82 5.18 21.01
CA VAL A 126 3.88 5.90 20.30
C VAL A 126 3.98 5.40 18.86
N ALA A 127 3.93 4.08 18.65
CA ALA A 127 3.95 3.47 17.33
C ALA A 127 2.81 3.99 16.44
N ASN A 128 1.58 4.12 16.95
CA ASN A 128 0.46 4.70 16.21
C ASN A 128 0.73 6.13 15.73
N VAL A 129 1.31 6.97 16.58
CA VAL A 129 1.64 8.36 16.22
C VAL A 129 2.73 8.42 15.14
N VAL A 130 3.74 7.57 15.25
CA VAL A 130 4.84 7.49 14.27
C VAL A 130 4.36 6.89 12.96
N MET A 131 3.56 5.83 13.05
CA MET A 131 3.03 5.09 11.91
C MET A 131 2.26 6.00 10.94
N ASP A 132 1.38 6.86 11.47
CA ASP A 132 0.62 7.82 10.65
C ASP A 132 1.53 8.76 9.86
N LYS A 133 2.66 9.18 10.45
CA LYS A 133 3.62 10.07 9.77
C LYS A 133 4.48 9.35 8.74
N VAL A 134 4.91 8.13 9.05
CA VAL A 134 5.85 7.37 8.21
C VAL A 134 5.15 6.70 7.04
N ILE A 135 3.99 6.08 7.28
CA ILE A 135 3.32 5.26 6.24
C ILE A 135 2.59 6.12 5.21
N ARG A 136 2.16 7.33 5.58
CA ARG A 136 1.35 8.19 4.69
C ARG A 136 2.00 8.47 3.34
N ASP A 137 3.32 8.61 3.31
CA ASP A 137 4.08 8.97 2.10
C ASP A 137 4.76 7.78 1.41
N ILE A 138 4.65 6.57 1.99
CA ILE A 138 5.24 5.37 1.41
C ILE A 138 4.20 4.68 0.53
N PRO A 139 4.47 4.53 -0.79
CA PRO A 139 3.57 3.81 -1.66
C PRO A 139 3.57 2.32 -1.32
N VAL A 140 2.40 1.76 -1.08
CA VAL A 140 2.20 0.30 -0.93
C VAL A 140 2.44 -0.40 -2.26
N TYR A 141 2.00 0.23 -3.35
CA TYR A 141 2.17 -0.25 -4.71
C TYR A 141 2.33 0.93 -5.66
N SER A 142 3.24 0.83 -6.63
CA SER A 142 3.42 1.82 -7.69
C SER A 142 3.15 1.17 -9.04
N PHE A 143 2.31 1.81 -9.84
CA PHE A 143 2.03 1.38 -11.20
C PHE A 143 3.15 1.86 -12.13
N ARG A 144 3.58 1.00 -13.02
CA ARG A 144 4.42 1.45 -14.14
C ARG A 144 3.51 2.06 -15.21
N MET A 145 3.94 3.15 -15.82
CA MET A 145 3.15 3.85 -16.83
C MET A 145 2.83 2.96 -18.05
N GLU A 146 3.73 2.02 -18.36
CA GLU A 146 3.54 1.05 -19.44
C GLU A 146 2.40 0.08 -19.14
N ASP A 147 2.25 -0.33 -17.86
CA ASP A 147 1.19 -1.25 -17.43
C ASP A 147 -0.19 -0.57 -17.44
N LEU A 148 -0.22 0.76 -17.45
CA LEU A 148 -1.43 1.58 -17.54
C LEU A 148 -1.78 1.99 -18.98
N ARG A 149 -1.11 1.42 -19.99
CA ARG A 149 -1.41 1.70 -21.39
C ARG A 149 -2.06 0.49 -22.05
N TYR A 150 -3.21 0.72 -22.68
CA TYR A 150 -3.93 -0.34 -23.40
C TYR A 150 -4.52 0.20 -24.70
N ALA A 151 -4.33 -0.54 -25.80
CA ALA A 151 -4.81 -0.17 -27.13
C ALA A 151 -4.46 1.27 -27.56
N GLY A 152 -3.27 1.75 -27.18
CA GLY A 152 -2.83 3.11 -27.47
C GLY A 152 -3.36 4.20 -26.54
N VAL A 153 -4.29 3.86 -25.63
CA VAL A 153 -4.88 4.79 -24.66
C VAL A 153 -4.17 4.66 -23.32
N GLN A 154 -3.82 5.80 -22.73
CA GLN A 154 -3.29 5.86 -21.37
C GLN A 154 -4.42 5.84 -20.36
N PHE A 155 -4.29 5.04 -19.30
CA PHE A 155 -5.22 4.98 -18.19
C PHE A 155 -4.60 5.56 -16.91
N VAL A 156 -5.47 6.02 -16.02
CA VAL A 156 -5.10 6.42 -14.66
C VAL A 156 -5.89 5.57 -13.65
N PRO A 157 -5.26 5.12 -12.59
CA PRO A 157 -5.95 4.43 -11.52
C PRO A 157 -6.76 5.45 -10.70
N THR A 158 -8.04 5.17 -10.45
CA THR A 158 -8.95 6.11 -9.78
C THR A 158 -9.50 5.57 -8.48
N ARG A 159 -9.63 4.25 -8.34
CA ARG A 159 -10.18 3.61 -7.14
C ARG A 159 -9.51 2.27 -6.90
N ILE A 160 -9.41 1.91 -5.63
CA ILE A 160 -8.94 0.60 -5.20
C ILE A 160 -9.86 0.04 -4.13
N ARG A 161 -10.05 -1.27 -4.12
CA ARG A 161 -10.83 -1.98 -3.12
C ARG A 161 -10.18 -3.32 -2.81
N ALA A 162 -10.23 -3.72 -1.54
CA ALA A 162 -9.82 -5.05 -1.13
C ALA A 162 -10.88 -6.09 -1.54
N THR A 163 -10.43 -7.20 -2.12
CA THR A 163 -11.24 -8.39 -2.41
C THR A 163 -10.69 -9.58 -1.63
N ARG A 164 -11.29 -10.75 -1.75
CA ARG A 164 -10.76 -11.98 -1.11
C ARG A 164 -9.49 -12.50 -1.76
N SER A 165 -9.26 -12.17 -3.03
CA SER A 165 -8.16 -12.70 -3.86
C SER A 165 -7.05 -11.70 -4.12
N GLY A 166 -7.32 -10.39 -3.93
CA GLY A 166 -6.38 -9.33 -4.26
C GLY A 166 -6.91 -7.93 -4.05
N LEU A 167 -6.39 -7.00 -4.81
CA LEU A 167 -6.84 -5.61 -4.86
C LEU A 167 -7.45 -5.34 -6.23
N LEU A 168 -8.69 -4.90 -6.25
CA LEU A 168 -9.38 -4.49 -7.46
C LEU A 168 -9.16 -3.00 -7.70
N VAL A 169 -8.50 -2.68 -8.80
CA VAL A 169 -8.18 -1.30 -9.20
C VAL A 169 -9.06 -0.89 -10.36
N SER A 170 -9.77 0.22 -10.21
CA SER A 170 -10.52 0.86 -11.31
C SER A 170 -9.58 1.80 -12.07
N LEU A 171 -9.61 1.69 -13.38
CA LEU A 171 -8.80 2.48 -14.31
C LEU A 171 -9.73 3.28 -15.23
N GLU A 172 -9.45 4.56 -15.39
CA GLU A 172 -10.17 5.43 -16.33
C GLU A 172 -9.22 5.91 -17.43
N PRO A 173 -9.71 6.00 -18.69
CA PRO A 173 -8.89 6.54 -19.78
C PRO A 173 -8.57 8.00 -19.52
N LEU A 174 -7.31 8.36 -19.73
CA LEU A 174 -6.87 9.75 -19.69
C LEU A 174 -7.44 10.46 -20.93
N LYS A 175 -8.19 11.52 -20.70
CA LYS A 175 -8.79 12.34 -21.77
C LYS A 175 -7.79 13.33 -22.33
#